data_aa3043cf15bb37c12de44881620f73f0
#
_entry.id   aa3043cf15bb37c12de44881620f73f0
#
_cell.length_a   1.000
_cell.length_b   1.000
_cell.length_c   1.000
_cell.angle_alpha   90.00
_cell.angle_beta   90.00
_cell.angle_gamma   90.00
#
_symmetry.space_group_name_H-M   'P 1'
#
loop_
_entity.id
_entity.type
_entity.pdbx_description
1 polymer ?
#
loop_
_entity_poly.entity_id
_entity_poly.type
_entity_poly.pdbx_seq_one_letter_code
_entity_poly.pdbx_strand_id
1 'polypeptide(L)'
;ITDESRRIVCSRLGNRLRIAGTAELNGFDISVNAERCQAILRRAEELFPHIRPAGAPEFWSGLRPATPGNVPVIGPSVQRNLFFNTGHGTLGWTLACGSGQAIADIIGGKTPEIAFPFHNL
;
A
#
# COMPACT_ATOMS: atom_id res chain seq x y z
N ILE A 1 -13.49 6.16 4.81
CA ILE A 1 -14.63 5.79 3.94
C ILE A 1 -14.05 5.14 2.70
N THR A 2 -14.57 3.97 2.34
CA THR A 2 -14.22 3.25 1.12
C THR A 2 -15.45 3.18 0.22
N ASP A 3 -15.30 3.60 -1.03
CA ASP A 3 -16.28 3.37 -2.09
C ASP A 3 -15.76 2.21 -2.94
N GLU A 4 -16.31 1.02 -2.72
CA GLU A 4 -15.88 -0.20 -3.42
C GLU A 4 -16.28 -0.18 -4.89
N SER A 5 -17.43 0.43 -5.22
CA SER A 5 -17.93 0.49 -6.60
C SER A 5 -16.99 1.29 -7.51
N ARG A 6 -16.34 2.28 -6.97
CA ARG A 6 -15.44 3.19 -7.68
C ARG A 6 -13.97 3.03 -7.28
N ARG A 7 -13.71 2.14 -6.33
CA ARG A 7 -12.37 1.80 -5.82
C ARG A 7 -11.57 3.00 -5.35
N ILE A 8 -12.20 3.89 -4.59
CA ILE A 8 -11.55 5.01 -3.94
C ILE A 8 -11.65 4.88 -2.42
N VAL A 9 -10.62 5.36 -1.74
CA VAL A 9 -10.53 5.37 -0.28
C VAL A 9 -10.27 6.80 0.18
N CYS A 10 -11.15 7.31 1.03
CA CYS A 10 -11.03 8.63 1.62
C CYS A 10 -10.63 8.51 3.09
N SER A 11 -9.53 9.12 3.46
CA SER A 11 -8.98 9.12 4.83
C SER A 11 -8.65 10.53 5.26
N ARG A 12 -8.99 10.84 6.52
CA ARG A 12 -8.58 12.11 7.13
C ARG A 12 -7.17 11.95 7.71
N LEU A 13 -6.28 12.86 7.34
CA LEU A 13 -4.93 12.96 7.87
C LEU A 13 -4.73 14.37 8.45
N GLY A 14 -4.97 14.52 9.74
CA GLY A 14 -4.97 15.83 10.39
C GLY A 14 -6.06 16.75 9.81
N ASN A 15 -5.65 17.85 9.21
CA ASN A 15 -6.52 18.81 8.51
C ASN A 15 -6.66 18.56 7.00
N ARG A 16 -6.05 17.48 6.48
CA ARG A 16 -6.10 17.12 5.06
C ARG A 16 -7.04 15.94 4.83
N LEU A 17 -7.74 15.96 3.71
CA LEU A 17 -8.44 14.80 3.18
C LEU A 17 -7.55 14.15 2.12
N ARG A 18 -7.15 12.91 2.38
CA ARG A 18 -6.45 12.08 1.40
C ARG A 18 -7.45 11.21 0.66
N ILE A 19 -7.41 11.27 -0.65
CA ILE A 19 -8.23 10.44 -1.51
C ILE A 19 -7.29 9.58 -2.34
N ALA A 20 -7.37 8.28 -2.16
CA ALA A 20 -6.58 7.30 -2.90
C ALA A 20 -7.50 6.53 -3.85
N GLY A 21 -7.06 6.32 -5.06
CA GLY A 21 -7.78 5.55 -6.06
C GLY A 21 -6.85 5.17 -7.19
N THR A 22 -7.33 4.33 -8.07
CA THR A 22 -6.64 3.76 -9.21
C THR A 22 -5.35 2.99 -8.88
N ALA A 23 -5.05 2.01 -9.70
CA ALA A 23 -3.78 1.30 -9.72
C ALA A 23 -3.38 1.12 -11.19
N GLU A 24 -2.10 1.26 -11.46
CA GLU A 24 -1.54 1.13 -12.81
C GLU A 24 -0.46 0.06 -12.81
N LEU A 25 -0.49 -0.81 -13.81
CA LEU A 25 0.57 -1.79 -14.06
C LEU A 25 1.52 -1.21 -15.10
N ASN A 26 2.34 -0.26 -14.67
CA ASN A 26 3.18 0.56 -15.55
C ASN A 26 4.67 0.47 -15.18
N GLY A 27 5.13 -0.70 -14.72
CA GLY A 27 6.51 -0.91 -14.32
C GLY A 27 6.92 0.02 -13.18
N PHE A 28 8.01 0.77 -13.38
CA PHE A 28 8.56 1.69 -12.39
C PHE A 28 8.23 3.16 -12.67
N ASP A 29 7.35 3.44 -13.63
CA ASP A 29 6.92 4.80 -13.93
C ASP A 29 6.07 5.36 -12.77
N ILE A 30 6.53 6.46 -12.18
CA ILE A 30 5.86 7.19 -11.11
C ILE A 30 5.28 8.52 -11.59
N SER A 31 5.17 8.73 -12.89
CA SER A 31 4.55 9.93 -13.42
C SER A 31 3.09 10.04 -12.99
N VAL A 32 2.65 11.26 -12.75
CA VAL A 32 1.26 11.53 -12.35
C VAL A 32 0.37 11.59 -13.59
N ASN A 33 -0.59 10.67 -13.67
CA ASN A 33 -1.59 10.69 -14.73
C ASN A 33 -2.72 11.68 -14.38
N ALA A 34 -2.74 12.81 -15.08
CA ALA A 34 -3.68 13.90 -14.82
C ALA A 34 -5.15 13.49 -14.98
N GLU A 35 -5.48 12.67 -15.97
CA GLU A 35 -6.86 12.23 -16.22
C GLU A 35 -7.38 11.35 -15.08
N ARG A 36 -6.54 10.45 -14.57
CA ARG A 36 -6.88 9.61 -13.41
C ARG A 36 -7.05 10.45 -12.15
N CYS A 37 -6.18 11.40 -11.93
CA CYS A 37 -6.29 12.33 -10.80
C CYS A 37 -7.59 13.12 -10.84
N GLN A 38 -7.96 13.65 -12.02
CA GLN A 38 -9.22 14.35 -12.20
C GLN A 38 -10.44 13.44 -12.03
N ALA A 39 -10.35 12.17 -12.44
CA ALA A 39 -11.42 11.20 -12.21
C ALA A 39 -11.63 10.93 -10.72
N ILE A 40 -10.54 10.77 -9.94
CA ILE A 40 -10.60 10.59 -8.48
C ILE A 40 -11.23 11.83 -7.82
N LEU A 41 -10.84 13.02 -8.25
CA LEU A 41 -11.36 14.27 -7.70
C LEU A 41 -12.87 14.40 -7.94
N ARG A 42 -13.33 14.19 -9.19
CA ARG A 42 -14.78 14.18 -9.49
C ARG A 42 -15.56 13.20 -8.63
N ARG A 43 -15.01 11.99 -8.39
CA ARG A 43 -15.65 10.99 -7.53
C ARG A 43 -15.75 11.44 -6.08
N ALA A 44 -14.73 12.11 -5.58
CA ALA A 44 -14.75 12.67 -4.24
C ALA A 44 -15.79 13.79 -4.10
N GLU A 45 -15.90 14.65 -5.10
CA GLU A 45 -16.91 15.73 -5.15
C GLU A 45 -18.34 15.17 -5.17
N GLU A 46 -18.58 14.08 -5.90
CA GLU A 46 -19.87 13.39 -5.91
C GLU A 46 -20.21 12.78 -4.53
N LEU A 47 -19.23 12.21 -3.82
CA LEU A 47 -19.42 11.65 -2.49
C LEU A 47 -19.61 12.71 -1.42
N PHE A 48 -18.99 13.85 -1.59
CA PHE A 48 -18.95 14.92 -0.60
C PHE A 48 -19.31 16.28 -1.23
N PRO A 49 -20.53 16.46 -1.72
CA PRO A 49 -20.91 17.67 -2.49
C PRO A 49 -20.81 18.97 -1.70
N HIS A 50 -20.74 18.88 -0.39
CA HIS A 50 -20.66 20.05 0.51
C HIS A 50 -19.24 20.37 0.98
N ILE A 51 -18.25 19.51 0.66
CA ILE A 51 -16.85 19.81 1.00
C ILE A 51 -16.33 20.94 0.10
N ARG A 52 -15.75 21.92 0.76
CA ARG A 52 -15.04 23.02 0.09
C ARG A 52 -13.55 22.91 0.46
N PRO A 53 -12.68 22.48 -0.46
CA PRO A 53 -11.26 22.44 -0.20
C PRO A 53 -10.72 23.86 0.03
N ALA A 54 -9.78 23.99 0.97
CA ALA A 54 -9.15 25.26 1.30
C ALA A 54 -8.10 25.70 0.23
N GLY A 55 -7.80 24.86 -0.73
CA GLY A 55 -6.80 25.12 -1.76
C GLY A 55 -6.85 24.11 -2.89
N ALA A 56 -5.92 24.23 -3.84
CA ALA A 56 -5.79 23.31 -4.96
C ALA A 56 -5.39 21.90 -4.45
N PRO A 57 -5.89 20.84 -5.10
CA PRO A 57 -5.48 19.47 -4.76
C PRO A 57 -4.03 19.23 -5.13
N GLU A 58 -3.33 18.50 -4.27
CA GLU A 58 -1.99 18.00 -4.52
C GLU A 58 -2.08 16.57 -5.04
N PHE A 59 -1.60 16.32 -6.25
CA PHE A 59 -1.58 15.01 -6.85
C PHE A 59 -0.22 14.35 -6.68
N TRP A 60 -0.25 13.04 -6.44
CA TRP A 60 0.96 12.25 -6.32
C TRP A 60 0.73 10.81 -6.76
N SER A 61 1.79 10.12 -7.09
CA SER A 61 1.83 8.70 -7.36
C SER A 61 2.98 8.04 -6.61
N GLY A 62 3.00 6.72 -6.54
CA GLY A 62 4.08 5.99 -5.90
C GLY A 62 4.00 4.50 -6.19
N LEU A 63 5.12 3.83 -6.10
CA LEU A 63 5.21 2.39 -6.30
C LEU A 63 4.62 1.63 -5.10
N ARG A 64 3.91 0.56 -5.40
CA ARG A 64 3.39 -0.37 -4.41
C ARG A 64 4.16 -1.69 -4.51
N PRO A 65 4.85 -2.12 -3.44
CA PRO A 65 5.53 -3.40 -3.43
C PRO A 65 4.50 -4.52 -3.27
N ALA A 66 4.07 -5.09 -4.38
CA ALA A 66 3.10 -6.18 -4.41
C ALA A 66 3.72 -7.43 -5.02
N THR A 67 3.38 -8.58 -4.47
CA THR A 67 3.66 -9.89 -5.07
C THR A 67 2.50 -10.34 -5.94
N PRO A 68 2.68 -11.24 -6.90
CA PRO A 68 1.59 -11.74 -7.74
C PRO A 68 0.43 -12.36 -6.95
N GLY A 69 0.72 -12.99 -5.81
CA GLY A 69 -0.28 -13.61 -4.93
C GLY A 69 -0.75 -12.72 -3.78
N ASN A 70 -0.28 -11.49 -3.68
CA ASN A 70 -0.50 -10.58 -2.53
C ASN A 70 -0.05 -11.15 -1.17
N VAL A 71 0.76 -12.20 -1.17
CA VAL A 71 1.37 -12.76 0.04
C VAL A 71 2.74 -12.10 0.22
N PRO A 72 3.01 -11.46 1.37
CA PRO A 72 4.29 -10.80 1.59
C PRO A 72 5.45 -11.81 1.63
N VAL A 73 6.63 -11.34 1.27
CA VAL A 73 7.88 -12.08 1.36
C VAL A 73 8.53 -11.75 2.70
N ILE A 74 8.54 -12.73 3.63
CA ILE A 74 9.11 -12.55 4.96
C ILE A 74 10.04 -13.73 5.26
N GLY A 75 11.35 -13.48 5.41
CA GLY A 75 12.32 -14.54 5.71
C GLY A 75 13.71 -14.30 5.16
N PRO A 76 14.59 -15.31 5.27
CA PRO A 76 15.96 -15.20 4.80
C PRO A 76 16.06 -15.29 3.27
N SER A 77 17.09 -14.69 2.70
CA SER A 77 17.52 -14.88 1.33
C SER A 77 18.49 -16.07 1.23
N VAL A 78 18.78 -16.50 0.01
CA VAL A 78 19.91 -17.40 -0.31
C VAL A 78 21.26 -16.77 0.08
N GLN A 79 21.33 -15.46 0.14
CA GLN A 79 22.53 -14.75 0.59
C GLN A 79 22.57 -14.68 2.11
N ARG A 80 23.74 -15.02 2.67
CA ARG A 80 23.95 -14.95 4.11
C ARG A 80 23.71 -13.53 4.66
N ASN A 81 23.01 -13.43 5.79
CA ASN A 81 22.70 -12.20 6.50
C ASN A 81 21.78 -11.22 5.72
N LEU A 82 21.13 -11.68 4.66
CA LEU A 82 20.11 -10.90 3.97
C LEU A 82 18.74 -11.48 4.28
N PHE A 83 17.83 -10.62 4.72
CA PHE A 83 16.44 -10.97 5.06
C PHE A 83 15.47 -10.06 4.35
N PHE A 84 14.32 -10.58 3.99
CA PHE A 84 13.24 -9.83 3.35
C PHE A 84 12.06 -9.64 4.31
N ASN A 85 11.45 -8.49 4.24
CA ASN A 85 10.15 -8.18 4.83
C ASN A 85 9.46 -7.17 3.91
N THR A 86 8.89 -7.64 2.81
CA THR A 86 8.38 -6.80 1.71
C THR A 86 7.21 -7.44 0.98
N GLY A 87 6.66 -6.75 -0.02
CA GLY A 87 5.61 -7.31 -0.87
C GLY A 87 4.22 -7.29 -0.25
N HIS A 88 3.96 -6.45 0.75
CA HIS A 88 2.72 -6.41 1.51
C HIS A 88 1.53 -5.80 0.75
N GLY A 89 1.74 -5.30 -0.46
CA GLY A 89 0.69 -4.74 -1.30
C GLY A 89 -0.10 -3.63 -0.60
N THR A 90 -1.41 -3.81 -0.49
CA THR A 90 -2.31 -2.84 0.16
C THR A 90 -2.37 -2.97 1.68
N LEU A 91 -1.86 -4.06 2.24
CA LEU A 91 -2.03 -4.43 3.65
C LEU A 91 -0.81 -4.16 4.52
N GLY A 92 0.24 -3.49 3.99
CA GLY A 92 1.49 -3.28 4.71
C GLY A 92 1.32 -2.61 6.07
N TRP A 93 0.46 -1.62 6.18
CA TRP A 93 0.16 -0.98 7.46
C TRP A 93 -0.52 -1.94 8.44
N THR A 94 -1.53 -2.66 7.98
CA THR A 94 -2.29 -3.63 8.80
C THR A 94 -1.41 -4.76 9.31
N LEU A 95 -0.50 -5.25 8.47
CA LEU A 95 0.38 -6.38 8.78
C LEU A 95 1.69 -5.98 9.47
N ALA A 96 1.95 -4.68 9.65
CA ALA A 96 3.26 -4.17 10.08
C ALA A 96 3.78 -4.82 11.38
N CYS A 97 2.94 -4.88 12.42
CA CYS A 97 3.36 -5.45 13.71
C CYS A 97 3.60 -6.96 13.62
N GLY A 98 2.70 -7.69 12.97
CA GLY A 98 2.83 -9.15 12.82
C GLY A 98 4.03 -9.54 11.94
N SER A 99 4.22 -8.86 10.82
CA SER A 99 5.37 -9.12 9.95
C SER A 99 6.70 -8.69 10.59
N GLY A 100 6.67 -7.60 11.38
CA GLY A 100 7.82 -7.16 12.16
C GLY A 100 8.22 -8.17 13.22
N GLN A 101 7.27 -8.73 13.95
CA GLN A 101 7.52 -9.79 14.93
C GLN A 101 8.07 -11.06 14.26
N ALA A 102 7.45 -11.48 13.15
CA ALA A 102 7.88 -12.67 12.43
C ALA A 102 9.32 -12.56 11.91
N ILE A 103 9.69 -11.43 11.30
CA ILE A 103 11.08 -11.26 10.83
C ILE A 103 12.08 -11.17 11.98
N ALA A 104 11.70 -10.59 13.11
CA ALA A 104 12.54 -10.53 14.29
C ALA A 104 12.79 -11.94 14.87
N ASP A 105 11.78 -12.79 14.92
CA ASP A 105 11.91 -14.19 15.37
C ASP A 105 12.83 -14.96 14.43
N ILE A 106 12.67 -14.83 13.11
CA ILE A 106 13.51 -15.49 12.11
C ILE A 106 14.97 -15.05 12.24
N ILE A 107 15.24 -13.76 12.37
CA ILE A 107 16.60 -13.25 12.56
C ILE A 107 17.21 -13.74 13.87
N GLY A 108 16.37 -13.86 14.92
CA GLY A 108 16.77 -14.39 16.22
C GLY A 108 16.86 -15.92 16.29
N GLY A 109 16.69 -16.65 15.18
CA GLY A 109 16.76 -18.10 15.10
C GLY A 109 15.55 -18.81 15.73
N LYS A 110 14.44 -18.12 15.91
CA LYS A 110 13.17 -18.67 16.40
C LYS A 110 12.24 -18.99 15.25
N THR A 111 11.33 -19.93 15.46
CA THR A 111 10.24 -20.20 14.53
C THR A 111 9.12 -19.20 14.79
N PRO A 112 8.69 -18.44 13.78
CA PRO A 112 7.57 -17.52 13.95
C PRO A 112 6.26 -18.28 14.19
N GLU A 113 5.32 -17.68 14.93
CA GLU A 113 4.02 -18.27 15.23
C GLU A 113 3.21 -18.57 13.96
N ILE A 114 3.33 -17.72 12.95
CA ILE A 114 2.69 -17.90 11.65
C ILE A 114 3.73 -18.40 10.65
N ALA A 115 3.48 -19.55 10.05
CA ALA A 115 4.28 -20.06 8.95
C ALA A 115 3.98 -19.25 7.68
N PHE A 116 4.98 -18.53 7.18
CA PHE A 116 4.89 -17.90 5.88
C PHE A 116 5.39 -18.89 4.82
N PRO A 117 4.68 -19.07 3.69
CA PRO A 117 5.15 -19.88 2.59
C PRO A 117 6.30 -19.14 1.88
N PHE A 118 7.44 -19.12 2.55
CA PHE A 118 8.62 -18.47 2.03
C PHE A 118 9.43 -19.49 1.23
N HIS A 119 9.49 -19.30 -0.07
CA HIS A 119 10.39 -20.00 -0.94
C HIS A 119 11.64 -19.14 -1.10
N ASN A 120 12.81 -19.70 -0.77
CA ASN A 120 14.11 -19.03 -0.89
C ASN A 120 14.20 -18.26 -2.23
N LEU A 121 14.22 -16.94 -2.16
CA LEU A 121 14.47 -16.04 -3.29
C LEU A 121 15.96 -15.77 -3.46
#